data_ea74a5e8bcd7168190aeaccb4c9ffc7a
#
_entry.id   ea74a5e8bcd7168190aeaccb4c9ffc7a
#
_cell.length_a   1.000
_cell.length_b   1.000
_cell.length_c   1.000
_cell.angle_alpha   90.00
_cell.angle_beta   90.00
_cell.angle_gamma   90.00
#
_symmetry.space_group_name_H-M   'P 1'
#
loop_
_entity.id
_entity.type
_entity.pdbx_description
1 polymer ?
#
loop_
_entity_poly.entity_id
_entity_poly.type
_entity_poly.pdbx_seq_one_letter_code
_entity_poly.pdbx_strand_id
1 'polypeptide(L)'
;VLKRRLLLLDEPESALDFRLRYETMGLLRTYVAKNNAAALVTLHDPSLALNYCDTLLVLSDCGLLGELQPFSTPISKMEPLLSSIYGTISLTTLSTRRGEKRLIMIKEDDAC
;
A
#
# COMPACT_ATOMS: atom_id res chain seq x y z
N VAL A 1 13.60 -26.99 10.23
CA VAL A 1 13.50 -25.54 10.44
C VAL A 1 13.14 -24.86 9.14
N LEU A 2 11.98 -24.23 9.11
CA LEU A 2 11.56 -23.48 7.93
C LEU A 2 12.35 -22.18 7.86
N LYS A 3 13.15 -22.04 6.82
CA LYS A 3 13.85 -20.78 6.56
C LYS A 3 12.91 -19.84 5.82
N ARG A 4 12.63 -18.68 6.41
CA ARG A 4 11.91 -17.61 5.73
C ARG A 4 12.91 -16.73 5.02
N ARG A 5 12.54 -16.34 3.80
CA ARG A 5 13.31 -15.37 3.04
C ARG A 5 12.73 -13.98 3.27
N LEU A 6 13.59 -13.00 3.42
CA LEU A 6 13.21 -11.62 3.51
C LEU A 6 13.73 -10.88 2.27
N LEU A 7 12.81 -10.26 1.55
CA LEU A 7 13.13 -9.42 0.41
C LEU A 7 13.07 -7.95 0.84
N LEU A 8 14.10 -7.20 0.49
CA LEU A 8 14.14 -5.75 0.73
C LEU A 8 14.14 -5.06 -0.63
N LEU A 9 13.11 -4.27 -0.90
CA LEU A 9 12.94 -3.58 -2.17
C LEU A 9 12.72 -2.10 -1.94
N ASP A 10 13.51 -1.28 -2.60
CA ASP A 10 13.43 0.18 -2.48
C ASP A 10 12.81 0.75 -3.74
N GLU A 11 11.58 1.23 -3.62
CA GLU A 11 10.82 1.87 -4.70
C GLU A 11 10.83 1.07 -6.01
N PRO A 12 10.43 -0.22 -5.98
CA PRO A 12 10.54 -1.05 -7.18
C PRO A 12 9.65 -0.60 -8.33
N GLU A 13 8.64 0.27 -8.03
CA GLU A 13 7.71 0.75 -9.04
C GLU A 13 8.13 2.07 -9.69
N SER A 14 9.12 2.78 -9.14
CA SER A 14 9.34 4.20 -9.46
C SER A 14 9.70 4.47 -10.92
N ALA A 15 10.37 3.54 -11.59
CA ALA A 15 10.78 3.69 -12.99
C ALA A 15 9.83 2.98 -13.97
N LEU A 16 8.72 2.44 -13.48
CA LEU A 16 7.81 1.61 -14.26
C LEU A 16 6.56 2.38 -14.67
N ASP A 17 6.01 2.04 -15.84
CA ASP A 17 4.73 2.58 -16.29
C ASP A 17 3.57 1.94 -15.50
N PHE A 18 2.35 2.42 -15.76
CA PHE A 18 1.16 2.00 -15.03
C PHE A 18 0.97 0.48 -15.03
N ARG A 19 1.06 -0.17 -16.19
CA ARG A 19 0.84 -1.61 -16.29
C ARG A 19 1.92 -2.40 -15.55
N LEU A 20 3.18 -2.04 -15.75
CA LEU A 20 4.30 -2.75 -15.14
C LEU A 20 4.34 -2.59 -13.62
N ARG A 21 3.89 -1.46 -13.10
CA ARG A 21 3.79 -1.28 -11.64
C ARG A 21 2.88 -2.33 -11.01
N TYR A 22 1.70 -2.52 -11.59
CA TYR A 22 0.73 -3.47 -11.05
C TYR A 22 1.17 -4.93 -11.28
N GLU A 23 1.72 -5.22 -12.45
CA GLU A 23 2.25 -6.56 -12.72
C GLU A 23 3.38 -6.93 -11.77
N THR A 24 4.29 -6.00 -11.48
CA THR A 24 5.41 -6.21 -10.56
C THR A 24 4.90 -6.49 -9.15
N MET A 25 3.95 -5.72 -8.66
CA MET A 25 3.40 -5.95 -7.32
C MET A 25 2.64 -7.27 -7.23
N GLY A 26 1.91 -7.63 -8.29
CA GLY A 26 1.24 -8.93 -8.36
C GLY A 26 2.21 -10.11 -8.34
N LEU A 27 3.30 -10.00 -9.09
CA LEU A 27 4.35 -11.03 -9.10
C LEU A 27 5.02 -11.14 -7.73
N LEU A 28 5.27 -10.02 -7.07
CA LEU A 28 5.87 -10.02 -5.74
C LEU A 28 4.98 -10.72 -4.72
N ARG A 29 3.68 -10.43 -4.73
CA ARG A 29 2.74 -11.12 -3.84
C ARG A 29 2.71 -12.62 -4.09
N THR A 30 2.70 -13.02 -5.35
CA THR A 30 2.71 -14.43 -5.72
C THR A 30 3.98 -15.11 -5.24
N TYR A 31 5.14 -14.48 -5.43
CA TYR A 31 6.41 -15.02 -4.97
C TYR A 31 6.44 -15.20 -3.46
N VAL A 32 6.01 -14.17 -2.72
CA VAL A 32 6.00 -14.20 -1.26
C VAL A 32 5.12 -15.35 -0.75
N ALA A 33 3.95 -15.52 -1.35
CA ALA A 33 3.02 -16.58 -0.95
C ALA A 33 3.58 -17.98 -1.24
N LYS A 34 4.22 -18.16 -2.40
CA LYS A 34 4.72 -19.48 -2.81
C LYS A 34 5.99 -19.90 -2.08
N ASN A 35 6.81 -18.95 -1.67
CA ASN A 35 8.15 -19.24 -1.14
C ASN A 35 8.28 -19.02 0.36
N ASN A 36 7.17 -18.90 1.08
CA ASN A 36 7.16 -18.60 2.51
C ASN A 36 8.11 -17.45 2.83
N ALA A 37 7.98 -16.38 2.06
CA ALA A 37 8.83 -15.20 2.17
C ALA A 37 8.07 -14.03 2.76
N ALA A 38 8.80 -13.02 3.19
CA ALA A 38 8.27 -11.71 3.53
C ALA A 38 8.98 -10.67 2.67
N ALA A 39 8.30 -9.59 2.36
CA ALA A 39 8.89 -8.49 1.61
C ALA A 39 8.68 -7.19 2.38
N LEU A 40 9.75 -6.43 2.54
CA LEU A 40 9.70 -5.07 3.04
C LEU A 40 9.98 -4.15 1.87
N VAL A 41 9.01 -3.31 1.53
CA VAL A 41 9.02 -2.53 0.28
C VAL A 41 8.78 -1.07 0.62
N THR A 42 9.60 -0.17 0.08
CA THR A 42 9.28 1.24 0.12
C THR A 42 8.50 1.59 -1.14
N LEU A 43 7.43 2.35 -1.00
CA LEU A 43 6.55 2.72 -2.10
C LEU A 43 6.18 4.19 -2.03
N HIS A 44 6.14 4.85 -3.18
CA HIS A 44 5.61 6.20 -3.29
C HIS A 44 4.14 6.21 -3.73
N ASP A 45 3.71 5.19 -4.44
CA ASP A 45 2.34 5.13 -4.96
C ASP A 45 1.41 4.58 -3.89
N PRO A 46 0.54 5.41 -3.30
CA PRO A 46 -0.36 4.95 -2.25
C PRO A 46 -1.38 3.93 -2.72
N SER A 47 -1.76 3.96 -3.99
CA SER A 47 -2.69 3.00 -4.55
C SER A 47 -2.11 1.58 -4.52
N LEU A 48 -0.83 1.44 -4.86
CA LEU A 48 -0.14 0.14 -4.77
C LEU A 48 -0.01 -0.33 -3.33
N ALA A 49 0.37 0.59 -2.43
CA ALA A 49 0.52 0.25 -1.02
C ALA A 49 -0.79 -0.23 -0.41
N LEU A 50 -1.88 0.49 -0.66
CA LEU A 50 -3.19 0.16 -0.09
C LEU A 50 -3.78 -1.14 -0.64
N ASN A 51 -3.45 -1.51 -1.87
CA ASN A 51 -4.09 -2.66 -2.53
C ASN A 51 -3.22 -3.91 -2.62
N TYR A 52 -1.92 -3.80 -2.36
CA TYR A 52 -1.00 -4.94 -2.50
C TYR A 52 -0.24 -5.30 -1.24
N CYS A 53 -0.26 -4.47 -0.21
CA CYS A 53 0.49 -4.72 1.02
C CYS A 53 -0.44 -5.16 2.15
N ASP A 54 0.04 -6.09 2.97
CA ASP A 54 -0.72 -6.57 4.12
C ASP A 54 -0.65 -5.57 5.28
N THR A 55 0.49 -4.93 5.45
CA THR A 55 0.71 -3.94 6.51
C THR A 55 1.44 -2.74 5.92
N LEU A 56 0.99 -1.56 6.27
CA LEU A 56 1.66 -0.31 5.92
C LEU A 56 2.23 0.33 7.16
N LEU A 57 3.51 0.68 7.08
CA LEU A 57 4.16 1.53 8.07
C LEU A 57 4.20 2.94 7.49
N VAL A 58 3.54 3.86 8.17
CA VAL A 58 3.41 5.24 7.69
C VAL A 58 4.50 6.08 8.33
N LEU A 59 5.41 6.58 7.50
CA LEU A 59 6.60 7.28 7.95
C LEU A 59 6.55 8.76 7.57
N SER A 60 7.10 9.58 8.44
CA SER A 60 7.37 11.00 8.17
C SER A 60 8.83 11.29 8.47
N ASP A 61 9.24 12.55 8.25
CA ASP A 61 10.59 12.99 8.59
C ASP A 61 10.90 12.83 10.08
N CYS A 62 9.88 12.78 10.92
CA CYS A 62 10.02 12.63 12.37
C CYS A 62 9.96 11.19 12.84
N GLY A 63 9.83 10.24 11.93
CA GLY A 63 9.79 8.82 12.26
C GLY A 63 8.45 8.16 11.94
N LEU A 64 8.17 7.06 12.63
CA LEU A 64 6.96 6.27 12.41
C LEU A 64 5.74 7.00 12.96
N LEU A 65 4.77 7.31 12.11
CA LEU A 65 3.51 7.91 12.51
C LEU A 65 2.47 6.87 12.93
N GLY A 66 2.51 5.70 12.32
CA GLY A 66 1.56 4.67 12.64
C GLY A 66 1.64 3.49 11.70
N GLU A 67 0.78 2.54 11.96
CA GLU A 67 0.69 1.28 11.22
C GLU A 67 -0.76 1.02 10.89
N LEU A 68 -1.02 0.48 9.71
CA LEU A 68 -2.37 0.08 9.32
C LEU A 68 -2.33 -1.17 8.44
N GLN A 69 -3.44 -1.90 8.44
CA GLN A 69 -3.65 -3.07 7.61
C GLN A 69 -4.78 -2.74 6.63
N PRO A 70 -4.48 -2.49 5.36
CA PRO A 70 -5.50 -2.04 4.39
C PRO A 70 -6.72 -2.94 4.27
N PHE A 71 -6.55 -4.25 4.49
CA PHE A 71 -7.63 -5.22 4.34
C PHE A 71 -8.50 -5.36 5.60
N SER A 72 -8.12 -4.78 6.72
CA SER A 72 -8.84 -4.96 7.99
C SER A 72 -9.02 -3.69 8.80
N THR A 73 -8.14 -2.72 8.69
CA THR A 73 -8.27 -1.46 9.42
C THR A 73 -9.46 -0.66 8.87
N PRO A 74 -10.35 -0.14 9.73
CA PRO A 74 -11.46 0.68 9.25
C PRO A 74 -11.00 1.95 8.55
N ILE A 75 -11.74 2.36 7.53
CA ILE A 75 -11.44 3.59 6.78
C ILE A 75 -11.35 4.79 7.73
N SER A 76 -12.22 4.85 8.73
CA SER A 76 -12.23 5.95 9.70
C SER A 76 -10.92 6.10 10.47
N LYS A 77 -10.13 5.03 10.58
CA LYS A 77 -8.81 5.06 11.20
C LYS A 77 -7.69 5.29 10.20
N MET A 78 -7.86 4.82 8.97
CA MET A 78 -6.85 4.99 7.92
C MET A 78 -6.79 6.44 7.41
N GLU A 79 -7.94 7.08 7.23
CA GLU A 79 -8.01 8.43 6.66
C GLU A 79 -7.20 9.46 7.46
N PRO A 80 -7.34 9.56 8.80
CA PRO A 80 -6.56 10.53 9.55
C PRO A 80 -5.06 10.29 9.44
N LEU A 81 -4.63 9.03 9.49
CA LEU A 81 -3.22 8.70 9.43
C LEU A 81 -2.61 9.05 8.08
N LEU A 82 -3.30 8.72 6.99
CA LEU A 82 -2.83 9.04 5.65
C LEU A 82 -2.91 10.54 5.36
N SER A 83 -3.92 11.22 5.91
CA SER A 83 -4.05 12.67 5.76
C SER A 83 -2.89 13.42 6.41
N SER A 84 -2.28 12.86 7.44
CA SER A 84 -1.12 13.49 8.09
C SER A 84 0.10 13.56 7.17
N ILE A 85 0.16 12.73 6.13
CA ILE A 85 1.25 12.73 5.15
C ILE A 85 0.86 13.47 3.87
N TYR A 86 -0.33 13.17 3.35
CA TYR A 86 -0.73 13.60 2.01
C TYR A 86 -1.60 14.85 2.01
N GLY A 87 -1.93 15.40 3.19
CA GLY A 87 -2.99 16.40 3.32
C GLY A 87 -4.35 15.69 3.30
N THR A 88 -5.41 16.47 3.39
CA THR A 88 -6.75 15.91 3.52
C THR A 88 -7.08 14.97 2.36
N ILE A 89 -7.37 13.71 2.68
CA ILE A 89 -7.74 12.70 1.71
C ILE A 89 -9.03 11.98 2.15
N SER A 90 -9.71 11.39 1.19
CA SER A 90 -10.84 10.50 1.45
C SER A 90 -10.50 9.13 0.88
N LEU A 91 -10.95 8.09 1.58
CA LEU A 91 -10.84 6.73 1.11
C LEU A 91 -12.21 6.18 0.79
N THR A 92 -12.31 5.45 -0.31
CA THR A 92 -13.52 4.74 -0.69
C THR A 92 -13.16 3.37 -1.22
N THR A 93 -14.13 2.47 -1.24
CA THR A 93 -13.94 1.13 -1.79
C THR A 93 -14.74 1.02 -3.07
N LEU A 94 -14.08 0.58 -4.12
CA LEU A 94 -14.73 0.29 -5.41
C LEU A 94 -14.45 -1.15 -5.79
N SER A 95 -15.33 -1.72 -6.60
CA SER A 95 -15.15 -3.07 -7.10
C SER A 95 -14.69 -3.05 -8.54
N THR A 96 -13.77 -3.94 -8.88
CA THR A 96 -13.40 -4.18 -10.27
C THR A 96 -14.55 -4.90 -10.97
N ARG A 97 -14.48 -5.03 -12.28
CA ARG A 97 -15.49 -5.77 -13.05
C ARG A 97 -15.58 -7.24 -12.63
N ARG A 98 -14.52 -7.79 -12.06
CA ARG A 98 -14.49 -9.16 -11.54
C ARG A 98 -14.97 -9.26 -10.10
N GLY A 99 -15.39 -8.16 -9.50
CA GLY A 99 -15.88 -8.13 -8.13
C GLY A 99 -14.82 -8.01 -7.05
N GLU A 100 -13.56 -7.77 -7.42
CA GLU A 100 -12.48 -7.56 -6.46
C GLU A 100 -12.57 -6.15 -5.89
N LYS A 101 -12.44 -6.04 -4.58
CA LYS A 101 -12.48 -4.73 -3.91
C LYS A 101 -11.14 -4.04 -3.99
N ARG A 102 -11.17 -2.74 -4.21
CA ARG A 102 -9.98 -1.89 -4.23
C ARG A 102 -10.22 -0.63 -3.41
N LEU A 103 -9.21 -0.23 -2.66
CA LEU A 103 -9.22 1.05 -1.96
C LEU A 103 -8.76 2.15 -2.91
N ILE A 104 -9.52 3.23 -2.93
CA ILE A 104 -9.22 4.40 -3.75
C ILE A 104 -9.00 5.58 -2.84
N MET A 105 -7.87 6.24 -3.00
CA MET A 105 -7.55 7.45 -2.25
C MET A 105 -7.79 8.67 -3.12
N ILE A 106 -8.59 9.59 -2.60
CA ILE A 106 -8.96 10.81 -3.31
C ILE A 106 -8.39 11.98 -2.54
N LYS A 107 -7.63 12.84 -3.21
CA LYS A 107 -7.13 14.06 -2.58
C LYS A 107 -8.26 15.08 -2.52
N GLU A 108 -8.58 15.53 -1.33
CA GLU A 108 -9.53 16.59 -1.14
C GLU A 108 -8.83 17.95 -1.29
N ASP A 109 -9.54 18.91 -1.83
CA ASP A 109 -9.01 20.28 -1.86
C ASP A 109 -9.10 20.87 -0.46
N ASP A 110 -8.01 21.41 0.02
CA ASP A 110 -8.02 22.08 1.31
C ASP A 110 -8.82 23.37 1.20
N ALA A 111 -9.71 23.59 2.17
CA ALA A 111 -10.51 24.80 2.20
C ALA A 111 -9.62 26.01 2.41
N CYS A 112 -9.83 27.03 1.61
CA CYS A 112 -9.12 28.30 1.79
C CYS A 112 -9.69 29.09 2.96
#